data_0c3fd1186d46b9373f6caab35e51d4ae
#
_entry.id   0c3fd1186d46b9373f6caab35e51d4ae
#
_cell.length_a   1.000
_cell.length_b   1.000
_cell.length_c   1.000
_cell.angle_alpha   90.00
_cell.angle_beta   90.00
_cell.angle_gamma   90.00
#
_symmetry.space_group_name_H-M   'P 1'
#
loop_
_entity.id
_entity.type
_entity.pdbx_description
1 polymer ?
#
loop_
_entity_poly.entity_id
_entity_poly.type
_entity_poly.pdbx_seq_one_letter_code
_entity_poly.pdbx_strand_id
1 'polypeptide(L)'
;MDIKNLEKIESQTFRRLISHLQSRTDVQNIDIMNLAGFCRNCLYKWMHEAAIGSDEDFTIEEAQEHIYGMPYDEWKKKFQK
;
A
#
# COMPACT_ATOMS: atom_id res chain seq x y z
N MET A 1 -22.34 7.63 -13.20
CA MET A 1 -21.82 7.87 -11.83
C MET A 1 -20.95 9.13 -11.85
N ASP A 2 -21.14 10.00 -10.86
CA ASP A 2 -20.29 11.17 -10.72
C ASP A 2 -18.85 10.75 -10.39
N ILE A 3 -17.86 11.46 -10.94
CA ILE A 3 -16.45 11.15 -10.74
C ILE A 3 -16.06 11.21 -9.27
N LYS A 4 -16.62 12.12 -8.50
CA LYS A 4 -16.34 12.20 -7.05
C LYS A 4 -16.84 10.97 -6.30
N ASN A 5 -17.99 10.45 -6.70
CA ASN A 5 -18.53 9.22 -6.12
C ASN A 5 -17.67 8.02 -6.51
N LEU A 6 -17.18 7.98 -7.75
CA LEU A 6 -16.27 6.94 -8.21
C LEU A 6 -14.96 6.97 -7.43
N GLU A 7 -14.39 8.16 -7.21
CA GLU A 7 -13.16 8.30 -6.43
C GLU A 7 -13.34 7.81 -4.98
N LYS A 8 -14.50 8.06 -4.38
CA LYS A 8 -14.80 7.55 -3.04
C LYS A 8 -14.85 6.02 -3.01
N ILE A 9 -15.48 5.43 -4.01
CA ILE A 9 -15.57 3.96 -4.13
C ILE A 9 -14.19 3.37 -4.33
N GLU A 10 -13.39 3.97 -5.20
CA GLU A 10 -12.01 3.53 -5.44
C GLU A 10 -11.17 3.64 -4.16
N SER A 11 -11.32 4.74 -3.42
CA SER A 11 -10.61 4.96 -2.16
C SER A 11 -10.99 3.89 -1.12
N GLN A 12 -12.27 3.60 -0.96
CA GLN A 12 -12.73 2.58 -0.04
C GLN A 12 -12.24 1.19 -0.43
N THR A 13 -12.24 0.89 -1.71
CA THR A 13 -11.74 -0.37 -2.24
C THR A 13 -10.25 -0.54 -1.98
N PHE A 14 -9.48 0.52 -2.21
CA PHE A 14 -8.04 0.52 -1.94
C PHE A 14 -7.76 0.31 -0.45
N ARG A 15 -8.50 0.98 0.42
CA ARG A 15 -8.35 0.82 1.88
C ARG A 15 -8.66 -0.61 2.31
N ARG A 16 -9.64 -1.23 1.69
CA ARG A 16 -9.97 -2.62 1.98
C ARG A 16 -8.84 -3.56 1.52
N LEU A 17 -8.24 -3.29 0.36
CA LEU A 17 -7.07 -4.04 -0.12
C LEU A 17 -5.93 -3.94 0.90
N ILE A 18 -5.63 -2.75 1.36
CA ILE A 18 -4.57 -2.52 2.35
C ILE A 18 -4.86 -3.28 3.64
N SER A 19 -6.08 -3.18 4.17
CA SER A 19 -6.47 -3.92 5.37
C SER A 19 -6.32 -5.42 5.19
N HIS A 20 -6.68 -5.92 4.03
CA HIS A 20 -6.55 -7.34 3.72
C HIS A 20 -5.09 -7.77 3.73
N LEU A 21 -4.23 -7.01 3.06
CA LEU A 21 -2.79 -7.30 3.03
C LEU A 21 -2.17 -7.23 4.43
N GLN A 22 -2.60 -6.28 5.25
CA GLN A 22 -2.11 -6.16 6.63
C GLN A 22 -2.53 -7.36 7.48
N SER A 23 -3.66 -7.99 7.17
CA SER A 23 -4.11 -9.20 7.86
C SER A 23 -3.37 -10.46 7.40
N ARG A 24 -2.67 -10.40 6.26
CA ARG A 24 -1.98 -11.55 5.66
C ARG A 24 -0.47 -11.39 5.78
N THR A 25 0.02 -11.33 7.02
CA THR A 25 1.46 -11.22 7.30
C THR A 25 2.22 -12.50 6.96
N ASP A 26 1.52 -13.59 6.73
CA ASP A 26 2.06 -14.86 6.26
C ASP A 26 2.49 -14.83 4.79
N VAL A 27 1.93 -13.91 3.99
CA VAL A 27 2.21 -13.80 2.56
C VAL A 27 3.39 -12.87 2.34
N GLN A 28 4.45 -13.39 1.71
CA GLN A 28 5.66 -12.62 1.44
C GLN A 28 5.49 -11.77 0.17
N ASN A 29 6.19 -10.63 0.12
CA ASN A 29 6.15 -9.76 -1.05
C ASN A 29 6.58 -10.48 -2.32
N ILE A 30 7.57 -11.37 -2.24
CA ILE A 30 8.02 -12.13 -3.41
C ILE A 30 6.92 -13.04 -3.95
N ASP A 31 6.07 -13.59 -3.08
CA ASP A 31 4.96 -14.44 -3.49
C ASP A 31 3.93 -13.65 -4.28
N ILE A 32 3.57 -12.46 -3.78
CA ILE A 32 2.63 -11.56 -4.47
C ILE A 32 3.22 -11.13 -5.82
N MET A 33 4.50 -10.74 -5.84
CA MET A 33 5.17 -10.30 -7.06
C MET A 33 5.16 -11.41 -8.12
N ASN A 34 5.48 -12.63 -7.74
CA ASN A 34 5.51 -13.76 -8.67
C ASN A 34 4.11 -14.09 -9.21
N LEU A 35 3.08 -13.94 -8.37
CA LEU A 35 1.72 -14.26 -8.76
C LEU A 35 1.06 -13.14 -9.58
N ALA A 36 1.25 -11.89 -9.19
CA ALA A 36 0.44 -10.77 -9.68
C ALA A 36 1.24 -9.64 -10.31
N GLY A 37 2.57 -9.67 -10.25
CA GLY A 37 3.42 -8.65 -10.86
C GLY A 37 3.52 -7.36 -10.05
N PHE A 38 3.06 -7.35 -8.83
CA PHE A 38 3.22 -6.23 -7.89
C PHE A 38 3.35 -6.77 -6.47
N CYS A 39 3.74 -5.92 -5.54
CA CYS A 39 3.75 -6.29 -4.12
C CYS A 39 3.46 -5.04 -3.26
N ARG A 40 3.52 -5.19 -1.93
CA ARG A 40 3.29 -4.09 -1.00
C ARG A 40 4.21 -2.90 -1.29
N ASN A 41 5.44 -3.18 -1.69
CA ASN A 41 6.40 -2.11 -2.02
C ASN A 41 5.95 -1.29 -3.24
N CYS A 42 5.36 -1.93 -4.23
CA CYS A 42 4.80 -1.22 -5.38
C CYS A 42 3.68 -0.28 -4.94
N LEU A 43 2.81 -0.74 -4.03
CA LEU A 43 1.68 0.05 -3.55
C LEU A 43 2.14 1.34 -2.87
N TYR A 44 3.14 1.27 -1.97
CA TYR A 44 3.58 2.49 -1.30
C TYR A 44 4.31 3.44 -2.26
N LYS A 45 5.02 2.91 -3.24
CA LYS A 45 5.68 3.72 -4.26
C LYS A 45 4.65 4.46 -5.13
N TRP A 46 3.62 3.76 -5.58
CA TRP A 46 2.55 4.37 -6.37
C TRP A 46 1.81 5.44 -5.58
N MET A 47 1.58 5.17 -4.30
CA MET A 47 0.92 6.14 -3.41
C MET A 47 1.77 7.39 -3.24
N HIS A 48 3.07 7.23 -3.04
CA HIS A 48 4.02 8.34 -2.93
C HIS A 48 4.08 9.15 -4.23
N GLU A 49 4.12 8.48 -5.38
CA GLU A 49 4.10 9.15 -6.69
C GLU A 49 2.82 9.96 -6.88
N ALA A 50 1.67 9.41 -6.48
CA ALA A 50 0.39 10.12 -6.56
C ALA A 50 0.39 11.36 -5.67
N ALA A 51 0.99 11.29 -4.49
CA ALA A 51 1.11 12.42 -3.59
C ALA A 51 1.99 13.52 -4.19
N ILE A 52 3.12 13.16 -4.79
CA ILE A 52 4.00 14.12 -5.47
C ILE A 52 3.24 14.81 -6.61
N GLY A 53 2.52 14.04 -7.41
CA GLY A 53 1.73 14.57 -8.52
C GLY A 53 0.59 15.50 -8.09
N SER A 54 0.19 15.43 -6.82
CA SER A 54 -0.86 16.27 -6.22
C SER A 54 -0.29 17.40 -5.36
N ASP A 55 1.03 17.60 -5.38
CA ASP A 55 1.76 18.59 -4.57
C ASP A 55 1.52 18.40 -3.05
N GLU A 56 1.34 17.15 -2.64
CA GLU A 56 1.17 16.84 -1.23
C GLU A 56 2.50 16.49 -0.57
N ASP A 57 2.68 16.95 0.66
CA ASP A 57 3.90 16.70 1.43
C ASP A 57 3.75 15.37 2.19
N PHE A 58 3.81 14.29 1.44
CA PHE A 58 3.64 12.93 1.95
C PHE A 58 4.93 12.16 1.68
N THR A 59 5.65 11.82 2.75
CA THR A 59 6.98 11.19 2.62
C THR A 59 6.86 9.72 2.23
N ILE A 60 7.98 9.16 1.75
CA ILE A 60 8.02 7.73 1.41
C ILE A 60 7.82 6.86 2.67
N GLU A 61 8.35 7.31 3.80
CA GLU A 61 8.18 6.61 5.09
C GLU A 61 6.73 6.61 5.53
N GLU A 62 6.02 7.72 5.33
CA GLU A 62 4.59 7.80 5.61
C GLU A 62 3.79 6.85 4.70
N ALA A 63 4.16 6.77 3.43
CA ALA A 63 3.52 5.85 2.49
C ALA A 63 3.77 4.38 2.91
N GLN A 64 5.00 4.05 3.28
CA GLN A 64 5.34 2.72 3.77
C GLN A 64 4.50 2.34 4.99
N GLU A 65 4.43 3.24 5.97
CA GLU A 65 3.66 2.99 7.19
C GLU A 65 2.18 2.84 6.90
N HIS A 66 1.66 3.61 5.95
CA HIS A 66 0.26 3.50 5.54
C HIS A 66 -0.06 2.13 4.95
N ILE A 67 0.80 1.61 4.09
CA ILE A 67 0.58 0.32 3.43
C ILE A 67 0.81 -0.86 4.39
N TYR A 68 1.86 -0.79 5.21
CA TYR A 68 2.21 -1.89 6.10
C TYR A 68 1.47 -1.87 7.44
N GLY A 69 0.91 -0.71 7.82
CA GLY A 69 0.29 -0.54 9.14
C GLY A 69 1.29 -0.39 10.26
N MET A 70 2.57 -0.29 9.95
CA MET A 70 3.69 -0.11 10.88
C MET A 70 4.91 0.34 10.07
N PRO A 71 5.97 0.86 10.71
CA PRO A 71 7.20 1.18 9.99
C PRO A 71 7.73 -0.05 9.24
N TYR A 72 8.21 0.16 8.03
CA TYR A 72 8.63 -0.93 7.14
C TYR A 72 9.74 -1.79 7.76
N ASP A 73 10.70 -1.16 8.44
CA ASP A 73 11.79 -1.89 9.11
C ASP A 73 11.25 -2.84 10.17
N GLU A 74 10.21 -2.43 10.89
CA GLU A 74 9.55 -3.27 11.90
C GLU A 74 8.84 -4.45 11.25
N TRP A 75 8.14 -4.22 10.15
CA TRP A 75 7.46 -5.28 9.40
C TRP A 75 8.47 -6.32 8.88
N LYS A 76 9.60 -5.85 8.34
CA LYS A 76 10.66 -6.76 7.86
C LYS A 76 11.19 -7.65 8.97
N LYS A 77 11.43 -7.08 10.15
CA LYS A 77 11.95 -7.84 11.29
C LYS A 77 10.96 -8.88 11.77
N LYS A 78 9.68 -8.57 11.76
CA LYS A 78 8.63 -9.46 12.29
C LYS A 78 8.19 -10.51 11.30
N PHE A 79 8.09 -10.20 10.02
CA PHE A 79 7.37 -11.02 9.06
C PHE A 79 8.17 -11.44 7.82
N GLN A 80 9.16 -10.68 7.41
CA GLN A 80 9.94 -11.03 6.22
C GLN A 80 10.86 -12.20 6.51
N LYS A 81 10.77 -13.21 5.67
CA LYS A 81 11.60 -14.42 5.77
C LYS A 81 12.78 -14.36 4.82
#